data_6b5c553342f0ba645b0f9332e7568464
#
_entry.id   6b5c553342f0ba645b0f9332e7568464
#
_cell.length_a   1.000
_cell.length_b   1.000
_cell.length_c   1.000
_cell.angle_alpha   90.00
_cell.angle_beta   90.00
_cell.angle_gamma   90.00
#
_symmetry.space_group_name_H-M   'P 1'
#
loop_
_entity.id
_entity.type
_entity.pdbx_description
1 polymer ?
#
loop_
_entity_poly.entity_id
_entity_poly.type
_entity_poly.pdbx_seq_one_letter_code
_entity_poly.pdbx_strand_id
1 'polypeptide(L)'
;MKTLWRNARATTALVGGLLVAAQAQALQIVSFSPQGEVARVRQMVAKFDAAAVRFGDPKAPAPLNLSCSDAAATQGTGRWTSEREWVFDFDNDLPPGVRCTATTKSGFKSASGALLTGAISYQFNSGGPFVRSVRPGTYEEIDEEQFFVLQLNGPATLASVQANVWCAVEGVGERVPVRLIEGDQRSEMLKSLGLEQRALKDPLQFVSLACNRRLTSGSRLQLVFGKGVATPSGVPNAVEKRFDYKVRQPFAAEFSCERENAQAACLPIRPLQLAFNAPVPRKLAAAIRLKSPTETLQPRLDGGAEGPQADALVNSVQFAAPLAENAAFTLELPKNFKDASGRTLRNADNFPLKVATGGMPPLAKFAAAPFGVVERFAEGPAADKPPALLPVTLRNVEAALRVQGLQPGAQ
;
A
#
# COMPACT_ATOMS: atom_id res chain seq x y z
N MET A 1 95.24 9.29 -54.90
CA MET A 1 96.49 9.53 -54.18
C MET A 1 96.21 9.08 -52.75
N LYS A 2 96.74 7.90 -52.36
CA LYS A 2 97.79 7.66 -51.39
C LYS A 2 97.59 8.43 -50.11
N THR A 3 97.48 7.87 -48.86
CA THR A 3 98.34 6.83 -48.19
C THR A 3 97.64 6.53 -46.83
N LEU A 4 97.45 5.28 -46.52
CA LEU A 4 98.09 4.40 -45.53
C LEU A 4 98.66 5.08 -44.27
N TRP A 5 98.22 4.59 -43.08
CA TRP A 5 99.01 4.03 -41.96
C TRP A 5 98.11 3.70 -40.75
N ARG A 6 97.89 2.49 -40.42
CA ARG A 6 98.57 1.43 -39.56
C ARG A 6 98.33 1.61 -38.04
N ASN A 7 97.59 0.68 -37.49
CA ASN A 7 97.73 -0.09 -36.24
C ASN A 7 98.15 0.58 -34.93
N ALA A 8 97.30 0.51 -33.91
CA ALA A 8 97.67 0.06 -32.56
C ALA A 8 96.50 -0.61 -31.87
N ARG A 9 96.66 -1.89 -31.51
CA ARG A 9 95.74 -2.66 -30.66
C ARG A 9 96.00 -2.27 -29.21
N ALA A 10 94.91 -1.82 -28.49
CA ALA A 10 94.89 -1.77 -27.04
C ALA A 10 93.69 -2.55 -26.57
N THR A 11 93.93 -3.73 -26.04
CA THR A 11 93.00 -4.62 -25.39
C THR A 11 92.70 -4.05 -23.98
N THR A 12 91.57 -3.40 -23.81
CA THR A 12 91.07 -3.02 -22.48
C THR A 12 89.93 -3.99 -22.10
N ALA A 13 90.19 -4.88 -21.14
CA ALA A 13 89.16 -5.74 -20.53
C ALA A 13 88.24 -4.96 -19.69
N LEU A 14 86.95 -4.75 -20.17
CA LEU A 14 85.87 -4.21 -19.41
C LEU A 14 85.26 -5.35 -18.56
N VAL A 15 85.49 -5.32 -17.25
CA VAL A 15 84.75 -6.08 -16.23
C VAL A 15 83.39 -5.48 -16.14
N GLY A 16 82.41 -6.02 -16.85
CA GLY A 16 81.02 -5.67 -16.76
C GLY A 16 80.42 -6.23 -15.44
N GLY A 17 80.36 -5.37 -14.39
CA GLY A 17 79.57 -5.66 -13.20
C GLY A 17 78.07 -5.66 -13.59
N LEU A 18 77.42 -6.84 -13.65
CA LEU A 18 75.95 -6.93 -13.67
C LEU A 18 75.39 -6.41 -12.34
N LEU A 19 75.00 -5.16 -12.31
CA LEU A 19 74.07 -4.64 -11.29
C LEU A 19 72.71 -5.28 -11.55
N VAL A 20 72.41 -6.40 -10.89
CA VAL A 20 71.07 -6.94 -10.77
C VAL A 20 70.32 -5.94 -9.87
N ALA A 21 69.63 -4.97 -10.47
CA ALA A 21 68.66 -4.19 -9.79
C ALA A 21 67.57 -5.14 -9.28
N ALA A 22 67.62 -5.48 -7.99
CA ALA A 22 66.53 -6.19 -7.34
C ALA A 22 65.29 -5.26 -7.45
N GLN A 23 64.41 -5.55 -8.41
CA GLN A 23 63.13 -4.90 -8.47
C GLN A 23 62.40 -5.29 -7.19
N ALA A 24 62.29 -4.36 -6.26
CA ALA A 24 61.44 -4.50 -5.09
C ALA A 24 60.00 -4.63 -5.61
N GLN A 25 59.49 -5.84 -5.72
CA GLN A 25 58.10 -6.10 -6.10
C GLN A 25 57.25 -5.46 -5.03
N ALA A 26 56.48 -4.42 -5.43
CA ALA A 26 55.54 -3.77 -4.54
C ALA A 26 54.34 -4.72 -4.36
N LEU A 27 53.84 -4.89 -3.14
CA LEU A 27 52.62 -5.59 -2.83
C LEU A 27 51.43 -4.73 -3.18
N GLN A 28 50.38 -5.26 -3.81
CA GLN A 28 49.16 -4.53 -4.16
C GLN A 28 47.91 -5.30 -3.81
N ILE A 29 46.84 -4.57 -3.45
CA ILE A 29 45.49 -5.14 -3.35
C ILE A 29 44.89 -5.13 -4.77
N VAL A 30 44.70 -6.33 -5.33
CA VAL A 30 44.16 -6.54 -6.69
C VAL A 30 42.64 -6.65 -6.69
N SER A 31 42.03 -6.95 -5.55
CA SER A 31 40.58 -7.02 -5.40
C SER A 31 40.17 -6.63 -3.99
N PHE A 32 39.18 -5.78 -3.90
CA PHE A 32 38.56 -5.39 -2.64
C PHE A 32 37.02 -5.48 -2.77
N SER A 33 36.38 -6.11 -1.81
CA SER A 33 34.91 -6.28 -1.76
C SER A 33 34.44 -6.13 -0.31
N PRO A 34 33.27 -5.47 -0.07
CA PRO A 34 32.43 -4.80 -1.05
C PRO A 34 32.94 -3.43 -1.48
N GLN A 35 32.39 -2.89 -2.58
CA GLN A 35 32.61 -1.51 -3.01
C GLN A 35 31.27 -0.89 -3.42
N GLY A 36 31.12 0.42 -3.23
CA GLY A 36 29.90 1.13 -3.57
C GLY A 36 28.73 0.81 -2.62
N GLU A 37 27.52 0.73 -3.18
CA GLU A 37 26.31 0.41 -2.42
C GLU A 37 26.06 -1.09 -2.40
N VAL A 38 26.02 -1.69 -1.22
CA VAL A 38 25.81 -3.13 -1.04
C VAL A 38 24.86 -3.41 0.15
N ALA A 39 23.82 -4.18 -0.09
CA ALA A 39 22.92 -4.62 0.97
C ALA A 39 23.51 -5.81 1.76
N ARG A 40 23.28 -5.84 3.07
CA ARG A 40 23.63 -6.97 3.96
C ARG A 40 25.12 -7.34 3.94
N VAL A 41 25.96 -6.37 4.24
CA VAL A 41 27.40 -6.59 4.33
C VAL A 41 27.72 -7.33 5.64
N ARG A 42 28.31 -8.51 5.52
CA ARG A 42 28.83 -9.32 6.65
C ARG A 42 30.33 -9.44 6.66
N GLN A 43 30.96 -9.28 5.50
CA GLN A 43 32.39 -9.45 5.34
C GLN A 43 32.99 -8.37 4.43
N MET A 44 34.23 -8.03 4.71
CA MET A 44 35.08 -7.24 3.85
C MET A 44 36.29 -8.11 3.48
N VAL A 45 36.59 -8.21 2.19
CA VAL A 45 37.66 -9.09 1.65
C VAL A 45 38.66 -8.29 0.84
N ALA A 46 39.92 -8.42 1.16
CA ALA A 46 41.05 -7.85 0.39
C ALA A 46 41.92 -9.00 -0.15
N LYS A 47 42.15 -9.03 -1.49
CA LYS A 47 43.02 -9.99 -2.17
C LYS A 47 44.26 -9.28 -2.69
N PHE A 48 45.41 -9.90 -2.48
CA PHE A 48 46.73 -9.40 -2.84
C PHE A 48 47.31 -10.13 -4.06
N ASP A 49 48.12 -9.42 -4.83
CA ASP A 49 48.84 -9.96 -6.00
C ASP A 49 49.92 -10.97 -5.63
N ALA A 50 50.50 -10.83 -4.42
CA ALA A 50 51.55 -11.71 -3.90
C ALA A 50 51.27 -12.12 -2.45
N ALA A 51 52.07 -13.06 -1.91
CA ALA A 51 51.95 -13.45 -0.49
C ALA A 51 52.26 -12.27 0.42
N ALA A 52 51.21 -11.82 1.15
CA ALA A 52 51.28 -10.71 2.07
C ALA A 52 51.76 -11.14 3.47
N VAL A 53 51.45 -12.37 3.87
CA VAL A 53 51.84 -12.94 5.16
C VAL A 53 52.29 -14.39 5.00
N ARG A 54 52.88 -14.93 6.05
CA ARG A 54 53.07 -16.40 6.18
C ARG A 54 51.75 -16.96 6.72
N PHE A 55 51.12 -17.83 5.96
CA PHE A 55 49.87 -18.45 6.40
C PHE A 55 50.06 -19.29 7.66
N GLY A 56 49.11 -19.16 8.59
CA GLY A 56 49.21 -19.82 9.89
C GLY A 56 49.92 -19.02 10.99
N ASP A 57 50.42 -17.83 10.70
CA ASP A 57 50.97 -16.94 11.73
C ASP A 57 49.84 -16.25 12.51
N PRO A 58 49.63 -16.60 13.79
CA PRO A 58 48.56 -15.97 14.61
C PRO A 58 48.81 -14.49 14.92
N LYS A 59 50.05 -14.01 14.68
CA LYS A 59 50.43 -12.61 14.89
C LYS A 59 50.49 -11.78 13.61
N ALA A 60 50.04 -12.34 12.49
CA ALA A 60 50.03 -11.65 11.21
C ALA A 60 49.20 -10.34 11.31
N PRO A 61 49.77 -9.18 10.98
CA PRO A 61 49.12 -7.90 11.18
C PRO A 61 47.95 -7.72 10.18
N ALA A 62 46.90 -7.05 10.60
CA ALA A 62 45.85 -6.61 9.69
C ALA A 62 46.36 -5.56 8.70
N PRO A 63 46.08 -5.63 7.39
CA PRO A 63 46.60 -4.72 6.38
C PRO A 63 45.82 -3.41 6.28
N LEU A 64 44.59 -3.38 6.82
CA LEU A 64 43.64 -2.28 6.70
C LEU A 64 43.18 -1.80 8.08
N ASN A 65 42.81 -0.53 8.15
CA ASN A 65 42.02 0.05 9.21
C ASN A 65 40.63 0.31 8.68
N LEU A 66 39.60 -0.01 9.47
CA LEU A 66 38.21 0.24 9.14
C LEU A 66 37.64 1.39 9.97
N SER A 67 36.95 2.32 9.32
CA SER A 67 36.17 3.39 9.93
C SER A 67 34.81 3.45 9.30
N CYS A 68 33.74 3.47 10.12
CA CYS A 68 32.37 3.58 9.66
C CYS A 68 31.67 4.79 10.28
N SER A 69 30.60 5.27 9.65
CA SER A 69 29.76 6.37 10.16
C SER A 69 29.02 6.01 11.46
N ASP A 70 28.90 4.73 11.76
CA ASP A 70 28.42 4.21 13.03
C ASP A 70 29.53 3.39 13.69
N ALA A 71 29.86 3.74 14.92
CA ALA A 71 30.94 3.08 15.67
C ALA A 71 30.62 1.59 15.95
N ALA A 72 29.35 1.25 16.19
CA ALA A 72 28.95 -0.14 16.38
C ALA A 72 29.15 -0.99 15.10
N ALA A 73 29.12 -0.35 13.93
CA ALA A 73 29.36 -1.02 12.64
C ALA A 73 30.85 -1.34 12.36
N THR A 74 31.79 -0.91 13.24
CA THR A 74 33.20 -1.26 13.14
C THR A 74 33.58 -2.52 13.93
N GLN A 75 32.62 -3.08 14.69
CA GLN A 75 32.87 -4.27 15.52
C GLN A 75 32.98 -5.51 14.62
N GLY A 76 34.05 -6.28 14.87
CA GLY A 76 34.30 -7.48 14.09
C GLY A 76 35.75 -7.97 14.24
N THR A 77 36.08 -9.03 13.53
CA THR A 77 37.38 -9.69 13.62
C THR A 77 38.03 -9.82 12.25
N GLY A 78 39.27 -9.31 12.12
CA GLY A 78 40.07 -9.48 10.92
C GLY A 78 40.94 -10.75 10.99
N ARG A 79 40.95 -11.51 9.93
CA ARG A 79 41.75 -12.75 9.82
C ARG A 79 42.30 -12.98 8.42
N TRP A 80 43.40 -13.69 8.33
CA TRP A 80 43.94 -14.16 7.05
C TRP A 80 43.34 -15.52 6.72
N THR A 81 42.73 -15.66 5.54
CA THR A 81 42.17 -16.93 5.03
C THR A 81 43.16 -17.65 4.15
N SER A 82 44.17 -16.92 3.63
CA SER A 82 45.34 -17.48 2.88
C SER A 82 46.48 -16.47 2.96
N GLU A 83 47.64 -16.81 2.38
CA GLU A 83 48.78 -15.89 2.27
C GLU A 83 48.44 -14.59 1.51
N ARG A 84 47.39 -14.62 0.66
CA ARG A 84 47.00 -13.55 -0.27
C ARG A 84 45.60 -13.01 -0.03
N GLU A 85 44.91 -13.46 1.00
CA GLU A 85 43.56 -13.06 1.25
C GLU A 85 43.33 -12.74 2.73
N TRP A 86 42.91 -11.51 2.99
CA TRP A 86 42.52 -11.05 4.30
C TRP A 86 41.00 -10.73 4.32
N VAL A 87 40.31 -11.19 5.37
CA VAL A 87 38.89 -11.03 5.57
C VAL A 87 38.66 -10.34 6.91
N PHE A 88 37.72 -9.41 6.91
CA PHE A 88 37.15 -8.84 8.14
C PHE A 88 35.72 -9.29 8.26
N ASP A 89 35.39 -10.05 9.29
CA ASP A 89 34.06 -10.51 9.61
C ASP A 89 33.40 -9.50 10.57
N PHE A 90 32.31 -8.88 10.15
CA PHE A 90 31.51 -8.03 11.03
C PHE A 90 30.71 -8.87 12.02
N ASP A 91 30.64 -8.45 13.28
CA ASP A 91 29.86 -9.17 14.32
C ASP A 91 28.38 -9.21 14.00
N ASN A 92 27.85 -8.17 13.34
CA ASN A 92 26.46 -8.05 12.92
C ASN A 92 26.38 -7.57 11.47
N ASP A 93 25.22 -7.83 10.82
CA ASP A 93 24.91 -7.19 9.52
C ASP A 93 24.96 -5.67 9.69
N LEU A 94 25.59 -4.96 8.75
CA LEU A 94 25.60 -3.52 8.77
C LEU A 94 24.18 -2.96 8.68
N PRO A 95 23.76 -2.08 9.60
CA PRO A 95 22.47 -1.42 9.50
C PRO A 95 22.40 -0.54 8.25
N PRO A 96 21.20 -0.26 7.74
CA PRO A 96 21.02 0.60 6.56
C PRO A 96 21.63 1.99 6.76
N GLY A 97 22.28 2.50 5.72
CA GLY A 97 22.83 3.83 5.69
C GLY A 97 24.19 3.99 6.35
N VAL A 98 24.84 2.91 6.70
CA VAL A 98 26.23 2.97 7.19
C VAL A 98 27.18 3.14 6.02
N ARG A 99 28.05 4.16 6.13
CA ARG A 99 29.18 4.38 5.22
C ARG A 99 30.46 3.94 5.90
N CYS A 100 31.24 3.09 5.23
CA CYS A 100 32.52 2.59 5.72
C CYS A 100 33.65 2.95 4.77
N THR A 101 34.81 3.21 5.33
CA THR A 101 36.08 3.41 4.61
C THR A 101 37.13 2.48 5.21
N ALA A 102 37.71 1.64 4.37
CA ALA A 102 38.86 0.82 4.70
C ALA A 102 40.12 1.49 4.17
N THR A 103 41.05 1.81 5.05
CA THR A 103 42.30 2.50 4.71
C THR A 103 43.47 1.55 4.86
N THR A 104 44.40 1.52 3.90
CA THR A 104 45.63 0.73 4.01
C THR A 104 46.46 1.24 5.16
N LYS A 105 47.02 0.32 5.98
CA LYS A 105 47.92 0.70 7.07
C LYS A 105 49.26 1.19 6.50
N SER A 106 49.62 2.38 6.91
CA SER A 106 50.93 2.97 6.56
C SER A 106 52.06 2.02 6.99
N GLY A 107 53.00 1.75 6.09
CA GLY A 107 54.14 0.91 6.38
C GLY A 107 53.87 -0.59 6.45
N PHE A 108 52.67 -1.07 6.05
CA PHE A 108 52.43 -2.51 5.94
C PHE A 108 53.40 -3.15 4.94
N LYS A 109 54.08 -4.21 5.37
CA LYS A 109 55.06 -4.97 4.57
C LYS A 109 54.63 -6.42 4.48
N SER A 110 54.85 -6.99 3.32
CA SER A 110 54.70 -8.46 3.12
C SER A 110 55.71 -9.25 3.93
N ALA A 111 55.52 -10.57 4.00
CA ALA A 111 56.47 -11.49 4.59
C ALA A 111 57.87 -11.44 3.90
N SER A 112 57.96 -11.00 2.64
CA SER A 112 59.19 -10.75 1.89
C SER A 112 59.76 -9.36 2.04
N GLY A 113 59.10 -8.47 2.81
CA GLY A 113 59.53 -7.09 3.04
C GLY A 113 59.02 -6.06 2.03
N ALA A 114 58.20 -6.49 1.02
CA ALA A 114 57.63 -5.59 0.02
C ALA A 114 56.57 -4.68 0.66
N LEU A 115 56.67 -3.37 0.39
CA LEU A 115 55.69 -2.38 0.88
C LEU A 115 54.34 -2.50 0.13
N LEU A 116 53.22 -2.36 0.88
CA LEU A 116 51.92 -2.22 0.31
C LEU A 116 51.79 -0.87 -0.40
N THR A 117 51.46 -0.92 -1.69
CA THR A 117 51.30 0.25 -2.57
C THR A 117 49.93 0.22 -3.27
N GLY A 118 49.59 1.26 -4.02
CA GLY A 118 48.34 1.34 -4.77
C GLY A 118 47.29 2.18 -4.08
N ALA A 119 46.01 1.79 -4.17
CA ALA A 119 44.92 2.54 -3.58
C ALA A 119 45.02 2.59 -2.05
N ILE A 120 44.94 3.80 -1.51
CA ILE A 120 45.06 4.07 -0.05
C ILE A 120 43.76 3.87 0.70
N SER A 121 42.62 3.88 0.01
CA SER A 121 41.30 3.68 0.65
C SER A 121 40.29 3.05 -0.27
N TYR A 122 39.36 2.33 0.31
CA TYR A 122 38.21 1.69 -0.33
C TYR A 122 36.95 2.09 0.41
N GLN A 123 35.88 2.43 -0.31
CA GLN A 123 34.65 2.90 0.28
C GLN A 123 33.47 2.00 -0.13
N PHE A 124 32.58 1.78 0.82
CA PHE A 124 31.30 1.10 0.60
C PHE A 124 30.25 1.62 1.57
N ASN A 125 28.98 1.37 1.27
CA ASN A 125 27.87 1.67 2.14
C ASN A 125 26.79 0.60 2.07
N SER A 126 25.95 0.54 3.09
CA SER A 126 24.88 -0.43 3.24
C SER A 126 23.56 -0.02 2.57
N GLY A 127 23.60 0.97 1.68
CA GLY A 127 22.44 1.51 0.96
C GLY A 127 21.64 2.52 1.77
N GLY A 128 20.91 3.37 1.06
CA GLY A 128 20.02 4.37 1.64
C GLY A 128 18.70 3.79 2.16
N PRO A 129 17.82 4.65 2.73
CA PRO A 129 16.54 4.22 3.26
C PRO A 129 15.58 3.81 2.14
N PHE A 130 14.79 2.75 2.37
CA PHE A 130 13.69 2.34 1.52
C PHE A 130 12.43 2.06 2.35
N VAL A 131 11.27 2.16 1.70
CA VAL A 131 9.98 1.95 2.37
C VAL A 131 9.70 0.45 2.52
N ARG A 132 9.59 -0.03 3.76
CA ARG A 132 9.17 -1.39 4.11
C ARG A 132 7.66 -1.56 4.02
N SER A 133 6.95 -0.61 4.59
CA SER A 133 5.49 -0.58 4.56
C SER A 133 4.96 0.85 4.56
N VAL A 134 3.75 1.01 4.03
CA VAL A 134 3.01 2.28 4.03
C VAL A 134 1.63 2.05 4.64
N ARG A 135 1.11 3.06 5.33
CA ARG A 135 -0.27 3.11 5.82
C ARG A 135 -0.91 4.42 5.38
N PRO A 136 -2.13 4.41 4.81
CA PRO A 136 -2.91 3.22 4.45
C PRO A 136 -2.21 2.37 3.38
N GLY A 137 -2.64 1.11 3.20
CA GLY A 137 -2.13 0.20 2.16
C GLY A 137 -2.51 0.67 0.75
N THR A 138 -1.78 0.21 -0.27
CA THR A 138 -1.98 0.63 -1.67
C THR A 138 -3.29 0.17 -2.31
N TYR A 139 -4.03 -0.72 -1.67
CA TYR A 139 -5.33 -1.20 -2.16
C TYR A 139 -6.51 -0.55 -1.47
N GLU A 140 -6.27 0.36 -0.53
CA GLU A 140 -7.31 1.06 0.22
C GLU A 140 -7.69 2.35 -0.50
N GLU A 141 -9.00 2.70 -0.46
CA GLU A 141 -9.42 4.04 -0.85
C GLU A 141 -8.99 5.03 0.23
N ILE A 142 -8.52 6.20 -0.19
CA ILE A 142 -7.98 7.22 0.70
C ILE A 142 -8.89 8.45 0.77
N ASP A 143 -8.76 9.20 1.84
CA ASP A 143 -9.45 10.47 2.05
C ASP A 143 -8.82 11.61 1.23
N GLU A 144 -9.59 12.68 1.01
CA GLU A 144 -9.13 13.89 0.33
C GLU A 144 -7.99 14.61 1.08
N GLU A 145 -7.91 14.40 2.38
CA GLU A 145 -6.85 14.93 3.26
C GLU A 145 -6.09 13.80 3.96
N GLN A 146 -5.72 12.78 3.19
CA GLN A 146 -5.08 11.58 3.71
C GLN A 146 -3.73 11.84 4.35
N PHE A 147 -3.52 11.24 5.52
CA PHE A 147 -2.22 11.11 6.16
C PHE A 147 -1.59 9.75 5.82
N PHE A 148 -0.30 9.76 5.60
CA PHE A 148 0.48 8.55 5.32
C PHE A 148 1.53 8.34 6.39
N VAL A 149 1.74 7.08 6.77
CA VAL A 149 2.88 6.67 7.60
C VAL A 149 3.73 5.72 6.79
N LEU A 150 4.96 6.12 6.53
CA LEU A 150 5.98 5.28 5.89
C LEU A 150 6.85 4.67 6.98
N GLN A 151 6.94 3.35 7.01
CA GLN A 151 7.94 2.65 7.80
C GLN A 151 9.13 2.32 6.91
N LEU A 152 10.29 2.85 7.24
CA LEU A 152 11.53 2.65 6.52
C LEU A 152 12.35 1.47 7.11
N ASN A 153 13.31 0.99 6.34
CA ASN A 153 14.27 -0.03 6.78
C ASN A 153 15.35 0.53 7.72
N GLY A 154 15.57 1.83 7.70
CA GLY A 154 16.55 2.55 8.49
C GLY A 154 16.18 4.02 8.63
N PRO A 155 16.97 4.81 9.37
CA PRO A 155 16.70 6.22 9.61
C PRO A 155 16.80 7.06 8.35
N ALA A 156 15.91 8.05 8.21
CA ALA A 156 15.98 9.08 7.18
C ALA A 156 15.90 10.48 7.78
N THR A 157 16.61 11.45 7.19
CA THR A 157 16.48 12.84 7.60
C THR A 157 15.19 13.42 7.08
N LEU A 158 14.44 14.14 7.91
CA LEU A 158 13.16 14.74 7.51
C LEU A 158 13.33 15.74 6.36
N ALA A 159 14.43 16.49 6.34
CA ALA A 159 14.75 17.40 5.23
C ALA A 159 14.90 16.67 3.89
N SER A 160 15.59 15.52 3.86
CA SER A 160 15.71 14.72 2.63
C SER A 160 14.40 14.11 2.19
N VAL A 161 13.53 13.70 3.13
CA VAL A 161 12.18 13.23 2.85
C VAL A 161 11.35 14.35 2.22
N GLN A 162 11.33 15.53 2.83
CA GLN A 162 10.56 16.68 2.31
C GLN A 162 11.01 17.11 0.92
N ALA A 163 12.30 16.99 0.61
CA ALA A 163 12.85 17.33 -0.70
C ALA A 163 12.60 16.27 -1.78
N ASN A 164 12.50 14.99 -1.42
CA ASN A 164 12.52 13.89 -2.36
C ASN A 164 11.28 12.97 -2.31
N VAL A 165 10.27 13.32 -1.52
CA VAL A 165 8.96 12.65 -1.52
C VAL A 165 7.91 13.63 -2.00
N TRP A 166 7.03 13.18 -2.90
CA TRP A 166 5.97 14.03 -3.45
C TRP A 166 4.73 13.23 -3.80
N CYS A 167 3.64 13.93 -4.01
CA CYS A 167 2.38 13.40 -4.52
C CYS A 167 2.24 13.72 -6.02
N ALA A 168 2.03 12.71 -6.84
CA ALA A 168 1.62 12.86 -8.24
C ALA A 168 0.12 12.62 -8.32
N VAL A 169 -0.64 13.70 -8.55
CA VAL A 169 -2.11 13.68 -8.55
C VAL A 169 -2.62 13.72 -9.97
N GLU A 170 -3.58 12.88 -10.32
CA GLU A 170 -4.20 12.87 -11.65
C GLU A 170 -4.83 14.24 -11.96
N GLY A 171 -4.57 14.74 -13.16
CA GLY A 171 -5.03 16.06 -13.61
C GLY A 171 -4.21 17.25 -13.07
N VAL A 172 -3.17 17.00 -12.26
CA VAL A 172 -2.23 18.02 -11.81
C VAL A 172 -0.89 17.74 -12.48
N GLY A 173 -0.49 18.57 -13.42
CA GLY A 173 0.73 18.35 -14.23
C GLY A 173 2.05 18.53 -13.48
N GLU A 174 2.03 18.93 -12.21
CA GLU A 174 3.20 19.20 -11.39
C GLU A 174 3.28 18.28 -10.16
N ARG A 175 4.47 18.17 -9.57
CA ARG A 175 4.69 17.47 -8.32
C ARG A 175 4.10 18.27 -7.17
N VAL A 176 3.14 17.67 -6.46
CA VAL A 176 2.62 18.27 -5.23
C VAL A 176 3.56 17.90 -4.08
N PRO A 177 4.19 18.85 -3.40
CA PRO A 177 5.10 18.54 -2.29
C PRO A 177 4.33 17.90 -1.15
N VAL A 178 5.06 17.16 -0.30
CA VAL A 178 4.50 16.65 0.95
C VAL A 178 4.75 17.63 2.09
N ARG A 179 3.85 17.64 3.06
CA ARG A 179 4.06 18.23 4.38
C ARG A 179 4.31 17.14 5.40
N LEU A 180 5.26 17.32 6.26
CA LEU A 180 5.51 16.41 7.37
C LEU A 180 4.48 16.63 8.47
N ILE A 181 4.11 15.55 9.16
CA ILE A 181 3.22 15.57 10.31
C ILE A 181 4.06 15.34 11.54
N GLU A 182 4.04 16.29 12.46
CA GLU A 182 4.85 16.31 13.68
C GLU A 182 3.97 16.55 14.92
N GLY A 183 4.56 16.55 16.10
CA GLY A 183 3.89 16.84 17.37
C GLY A 183 2.76 15.87 17.71
N ASP A 184 1.71 16.42 18.36
CA ASP A 184 0.58 15.66 18.87
C ASP A 184 -0.18 14.93 17.76
N GLN A 185 -0.37 15.57 16.61
CA GLN A 185 -1.05 14.97 15.47
C GLN A 185 -0.35 13.69 14.98
N ARG A 186 0.99 13.70 14.93
CA ARG A 186 1.79 12.52 14.62
C ARG A 186 1.59 11.43 15.69
N SER A 187 1.63 11.82 16.95
CA SER A 187 1.52 10.89 18.07
C SER A 187 0.16 10.20 18.09
N GLU A 188 -0.93 10.93 17.93
CA GLU A 188 -2.30 10.39 17.85
C GLU A 188 -2.45 9.42 16.67
N MET A 189 -1.92 9.80 15.50
CA MET A 189 -1.96 8.97 14.31
C MET A 189 -1.17 7.65 14.49
N LEU A 190 0.04 7.72 15.04
CA LEU A 190 0.85 6.53 15.32
C LEU A 190 0.20 5.62 16.36
N LYS A 191 -0.46 6.21 17.37
CA LYS A 191 -1.21 5.49 18.39
C LYS A 191 -2.43 4.77 17.79
N SER A 192 -3.21 5.43 16.95
CA SER A 192 -4.37 4.83 16.27
C SER A 192 -3.99 3.66 15.37
N LEU A 193 -2.77 3.67 14.81
CA LEU A 193 -2.21 2.60 13.99
C LEU A 193 -1.46 1.52 14.79
N GLY A 194 -1.35 1.65 16.12
CA GLY A 194 -0.58 0.73 16.97
C GLY A 194 0.93 0.76 16.72
N LEU A 195 1.45 1.88 16.19
CA LEU A 195 2.85 2.06 15.83
C LEU A 195 3.65 2.91 16.84
N GLU A 196 3.00 3.49 17.84
CA GLU A 196 3.58 4.46 18.78
C GLU A 196 4.87 3.95 19.43
N GLN A 197 4.84 2.77 20.05
CA GLN A 197 6.00 2.21 20.77
C GLN A 197 7.20 1.97 19.85
N ARG A 198 6.95 1.53 18.63
CA ARG A 198 8.00 1.30 17.63
C ARG A 198 8.59 2.62 17.13
N ALA A 199 7.74 3.62 16.92
CA ALA A 199 8.16 4.94 16.48
C ALA A 199 8.88 5.73 17.60
N LEU A 200 8.60 5.47 18.87
CA LEU A 200 9.37 6.01 19.99
C LEU A 200 10.79 5.44 20.05
N LYS A 201 10.93 4.16 19.77
CA LYS A 201 12.24 3.47 19.74
C LYS A 201 13.09 3.95 18.56
N ASP A 202 12.52 4.06 17.38
CA ASP A 202 13.21 4.37 16.13
C ASP A 202 12.51 5.52 15.37
N PRO A 203 12.52 6.75 15.92
CA PRO A 203 11.68 7.84 15.43
C PRO A 203 11.94 8.26 13.98
N LEU A 204 13.17 8.12 13.50
CA LEU A 204 13.58 8.45 12.13
C LEU A 204 13.26 7.35 11.10
N GLN A 205 12.78 6.19 11.55
CA GLN A 205 12.29 5.13 10.66
C GLN A 205 10.78 5.25 10.35
N PHE A 206 10.06 6.10 11.08
CA PHE A 206 8.63 6.31 10.88
C PHE A 206 8.37 7.74 10.43
N VAL A 207 8.13 7.89 9.14
CA VAL A 207 7.84 9.19 8.52
C VAL A 207 6.34 9.35 8.37
N SER A 208 5.79 10.38 8.98
CA SER A 208 4.38 10.75 8.88
C SER A 208 4.25 11.98 7.99
N LEU A 209 3.42 11.89 6.96
CA LEU A 209 3.29 12.95 5.97
C LEU A 209 1.89 13.00 5.33
N ALA A 210 1.59 14.10 4.65
CA ALA A 210 0.42 14.27 3.79
C ALA A 210 0.81 15.05 2.54
N CYS A 211 -0.01 14.94 1.48
CA CYS A 211 0.13 15.85 0.35
C CYS A 211 -0.16 17.29 0.79
N ASN A 212 0.64 18.25 0.38
CA ASN A 212 0.43 19.68 0.71
C ASN A 212 -0.68 20.31 -0.15
N ARG A 213 -1.74 19.54 -0.38
CA ARG A 213 -2.93 19.94 -1.14
C ARG A 213 -4.06 18.98 -0.81
N ARG A 214 -5.29 19.50 -0.73
CA ARG A 214 -6.48 18.66 -0.69
C ARG A 214 -6.64 17.94 -2.04
N LEU A 215 -6.85 16.62 -1.98
CA LEU A 215 -7.01 15.77 -3.16
C LEU A 215 -8.43 15.89 -3.71
N THR A 216 -8.56 15.74 -5.02
CA THR A 216 -9.88 15.73 -5.65
C THR A 216 -10.53 14.35 -5.46
N SER A 217 -11.79 14.34 -4.99
CA SER A 217 -12.55 13.10 -4.86
C SER A 217 -12.62 12.33 -6.17
N GLY A 218 -12.42 11.02 -6.11
CA GLY A 218 -12.43 10.12 -7.26
C GLY A 218 -11.14 10.12 -8.10
N SER A 219 -10.19 11.01 -7.81
CA SER A 219 -8.92 11.07 -8.55
C SER A 219 -7.96 9.93 -8.13
N ARG A 220 -6.96 9.67 -8.97
CA ARG A 220 -5.84 8.78 -8.64
C ARG A 220 -4.69 9.59 -8.08
N LEU A 221 -3.99 8.98 -7.13
CA LEU A 221 -2.79 9.52 -6.49
C LEU A 221 -1.68 8.49 -6.55
N GLN A 222 -0.46 8.94 -6.87
CA GLN A 222 0.76 8.20 -6.59
C GLN A 222 1.55 8.96 -5.52
N LEU A 223 1.75 8.34 -4.36
CA LEU A 223 2.76 8.81 -3.41
C LEU A 223 4.12 8.28 -3.87
N VAL A 224 5.03 9.18 -4.19
CA VAL A 224 6.34 8.84 -4.76
C VAL A 224 7.43 9.07 -3.73
N PHE A 225 8.10 7.98 -3.34
CA PHE A 225 9.32 8.01 -2.56
C PHE A 225 10.49 8.05 -3.56
N GLY A 226 10.95 9.24 -3.87
CA GLY A 226 11.94 9.50 -4.91
C GLY A 226 13.36 9.13 -4.50
N LYS A 227 14.28 9.23 -5.45
CA LYS A 227 15.72 9.07 -5.20
C LYS A 227 16.24 10.26 -4.39
N GLY A 228 17.24 10.03 -3.54
CA GLY A 228 17.88 11.09 -2.77
C GLY A 228 17.38 11.24 -1.33
N VAL A 229 16.38 10.47 -0.89
CA VAL A 229 16.08 10.37 0.54
C VAL A 229 17.28 9.77 1.25
N ALA A 230 17.87 10.50 2.22
CA ALA A 230 19.16 10.16 2.79
C ALA A 230 19.09 9.88 4.30
N THR A 231 19.99 9.01 4.74
CA THR A 231 20.23 8.77 6.17
C THR A 231 20.94 9.97 6.82
N PRO A 232 20.98 10.05 8.16
CA PRO A 232 21.79 11.07 8.87
C PRO A 232 23.28 11.03 8.49
N SER A 233 23.82 9.88 8.10
CA SER A 233 25.18 9.71 7.59
C SER A 233 25.38 10.20 6.15
N GLY A 234 24.30 10.68 5.49
CA GLY A 234 24.32 11.19 4.14
C GLY A 234 24.32 10.12 3.03
N VAL A 235 23.90 8.88 3.31
CA VAL A 235 23.73 7.84 2.28
C VAL A 235 22.34 7.95 1.67
N PRO A 236 22.20 8.34 0.38
CA PRO A 236 20.90 8.48 -0.27
C PRO A 236 20.38 7.12 -0.77
N ASN A 237 19.06 6.99 -0.90
CA ASN A 237 18.49 5.88 -1.66
C ASN A 237 18.71 6.09 -3.18
N ALA A 238 18.93 4.99 -3.88
CA ALA A 238 19.18 4.98 -5.31
C ALA A 238 17.92 4.66 -6.15
N VAL A 239 16.85 4.14 -5.52
CA VAL A 239 15.67 3.60 -6.19
C VAL A 239 14.43 4.39 -5.82
N GLU A 240 13.69 4.86 -6.83
CA GLU A 240 12.36 5.44 -6.66
C GLU A 240 11.32 4.35 -6.44
N LYS A 241 10.37 4.57 -5.51
CA LYS A 241 9.22 3.70 -5.29
C LYS A 241 7.91 4.50 -5.33
N ARG A 242 6.91 3.96 -6.00
CA ARG A 242 5.59 4.56 -6.17
C ARG A 242 4.54 3.71 -5.45
N PHE A 243 3.57 4.38 -4.84
CA PHE A 243 2.44 3.78 -4.15
C PHE A 243 1.16 4.37 -4.74
N ASP A 244 0.36 3.51 -5.37
CA ASP A 244 -0.84 3.92 -6.06
C ASP A 244 -2.04 3.91 -5.12
N TYR A 245 -2.86 4.96 -5.19
CA TYR A 245 -4.08 5.12 -4.42
C TYR A 245 -5.21 5.66 -5.28
N LYS A 246 -6.43 5.41 -4.83
CA LYS A 246 -7.63 6.04 -5.34
C LYS A 246 -8.28 6.86 -4.24
N VAL A 247 -8.53 8.13 -4.51
CA VAL A 247 -9.29 8.97 -3.59
C VAL A 247 -10.75 8.54 -3.65
N ARG A 248 -11.38 8.38 -2.48
CA ARG A 248 -12.79 7.99 -2.37
C ARG A 248 -13.69 8.89 -3.23
N GLN A 249 -14.79 8.31 -3.71
CA GLN A 249 -15.75 9.04 -4.52
C GLN A 249 -16.40 10.17 -3.71
N PRO A 250 -16.92 11.23 -4.37
CA PRO A 250 -17.73 12.23 -3.70
C PRO A 250 -18.89 11.55 -2.98
N PHE A 251 -19.25 12.06 -1.80
CA PHE A 251 -20.39 11.54 -1.06
C PHE A 251 -21.68 11.72 -1.87
N ALA A 252 -22.39 10.64 -2.12
CA ALA A 252 -23.62 10.61 -2.91
C ALA A 252 -24.64 9.65 -2.28
N ALA A 253 -25.92 9.95 -2.53
CA ALA A 253 -27.05 9.10 -2.18
C ALA A 253 -27.73 8.62 -3.45
N GLU A 254 -28.07 7.34 -3.51
CA GLU A 254 -28.72 6.70 -4.64
C GLU A 254 -30.06 6.10 -4.19
N PHE A 255 -31.14 6.54 -4.82
CA PHE A 255 -32.47 5.98 -4.61
C PHE A 255 -32.71 4.80 -5.53
N SER A 256 -33.25 3.73 -5.01
CA SER A 256 -33.68 2.57 -5.76
C SER A 256 -35.01 2.04 -5.29
N CYS A 257 -35.76 1.48 -6.22
CA CYS A 257 -36.98 0.73 -5.96
C CYS A 257 -37.19 -0.35 -7.01
N GLU A 258 -37.90 -1.39 -6.64
CA GLU A 258 -38.30 -2.47 -7.57
C GLU A 258 -39.45 -1.97 -8.44
N ARG A 259 -39.39 -2.27 -9.74
CA ARG A 259 -40.36 -1.86 -10.77
C ARG A 259 -40.63 -3.01 -11.69
N GLU A 260 -41.80 -3.02 -12.34
CA GLU A 260 -42.10 -4.02 -13.37
C GLU A 260 -41.23 -3.84 -14.63
N ASN A 261 -40.95 -2.62 -14.98
CA ASN A 261 -40.03 -2.24 -16.07
C ASN A 261 -39.41 -0.89 -15.78
N ALA A 262 -38.45 -0.45 -16.61
CA ALA A 262 -37.67 0.79 -16.37
C ALA A 262 -38.51 2.07 -16.31
N GLN A 263 -39.67 2.11 -16.96
CA GLN A 263 -40.58 3.25 -17.03
C GLN A 263 -41.71 3.18 -15.99
N ALA A 264 -41.91 2.02 -15.37
CA ALA A 264 -42.97 1.83 -14.40
C ALA A 264 -42.67 2.56 -13.06
N ALA A 265 -43.72 2.91 -12.34
CA ALA A 265 -43.63 3.37 -10.97
C ALA A 265 -43.13 2.26 -10.04
N CYS A 266 -42.70 2.60 -8.84
CA CYS A 266 -42.24 1.64 -7.84
C CYS A 266 -43.34 0.70 -7.39
N LEU A 267 -43.03 -0.57 -7.17
CA LEU A 267 -43.98 -1.56 -6.65
C LEU A 267 -44.32 -1.25 -5.17
N PRO A 268 -45.59 -1.02 -4.83
CA PRO A 268 -45.98 -0.66 -3.46
C PRO A 268 -45.78 -1.80 -2.45
N ILE A 269 -45.65 -3.05 -2.91
CA ILE A 269 -45.40 -4.23 -2.06
C ILE A 269 -43.92 -4.44 -1.73
N ARG A 270 -43.05 -3.62 -2.28
CA ARG A 270 -41.61 -3.69 -2.06
C ARG A 270 -41.10 -2.46 -1.32
N PRO A 271 -40.07 -2.60 -0.48
CA PRO A 271 -39.48 -1.45 0.21
C PRO A 271 -38.79 -0.52 -0.80
N LEU A 272 -38.82 0.78 -0.49
CA LEU A 272 -37.99 1.77 -1.18
C LEU A 272 -36.67 1.89 -0.43
N GLN A 273 -35.57 2.04 -1.14
CA GLN A 273 -34.23 2.13 -0.56
C GLN A 273 -33.53 3.41 -0.98
N LEU A 274 -32.82 4.02 -0.03
CA LEU A 274 -31.85 5.07 -0.28
C LEU A 274 -30.49 4.58 0.26
N ALA A 275 -29.55 4.32 -0.64
CA ALA A 275 -28.20 3.88 -0.34
C ALA A 275 -27.21 5.05 -0.32
N PHE A 276 -26.19 4.95 0.50
CA PHE A 276 -25.11 5.92 0.61
C PHE A 276 -23.77 5.26 0.24
N ASN A 277 -22.96 5.94 -0.54
CA ASN A 277 -21.62 5.44 -0.88
C ASN A 277 -20.57 5.71 0.22
N ALA A 278 -20.98 6.29 1.34
CA ALA A 278 -20.19 6.47 2.55
C ALA A 278 -21.10 6.40 3.80
N PRO A 279 -20.56 5.98 4.96
CA PRO A 279 -21.32 5.86 6.18
C PRO A 279 -21.90 7.19 6.63
N VAL A 280 -23.16 7.21 7.07
CA VAL A 280 -23.90 8.37 7.55
C VAL A 280 -24.22 8.20 9.04
N PRO A 281 -24.10 9.25 9.87
CA PRO A 281 -24.56 9.18 11.25
C PRO A 281 -26.04 8.78 11.35
N ARG A 282 -26.33 7.76 12.17
CA ARG A 282 -27.69 7.22 12.36
C ARG A 282 -28.73 8.30 12.63
N LYS A 283 -28.37 9.31 13.41
CA LYS A 283 -29.26 10.44 13.71
C LYS A 283 -29.70 11.21 12.46
N LEU A 284 -28.80 11.45 11.52
CA LEU A 284 -29.12 12.11 10.25
C LEU A 284 -29.94 11.21 9.34
N ALA A 285 -29.59 9.93 9.25
CA ALA A 285 -30.33 8.95 8.48
C ALA A 285 -31.75 8.75 8.99
N ALA A 286 -31.97 8.71 10.33
CA ALA A 286 -33.26 8.60 10.96
C ALA A 286 -34.15 9.85 10.74
N ALA A 287 -33.56 10.98 10.39
CA ALA A 287 -34.28 12.21 10.11
C ALA A 287 -34.81 12.34 8.67
N ILE A 288 -34.46 11.41 7.78
CA ILE A 288 -34.97 11.34 6.40
C ILE A 288 -36.45 11.05 6.44
N ARG A 289 -37.26 11.65 5.56
CA ARG A 289 -38.71 11.51 5.51
C ARG A 289 -39.16 11.17 4.08
N LEU A 290 -40.11 10.26 3.97
CA LEU A 290 -40.86 10.02 2.76
C LEU A 290 -42.28 10.51 2.99
N LYS A 291 -42.66 11.61 2.33
CA LYS A 291 -43.94 12.31 2.53
C LYS A 291 -44.89 12.11 1.37
N SER A 292 -46.11 11.81 1.67
CA SER A 292 -47.25 11.94 0.76
C SER A 292 -48.23 13.01 1.28
N PRO A 293 -49.30 13.37 0.54
CA PRO A 293 -50.31 14.27 1.03
C PRO A 293 -51.02 13.79 2.30
N THR A 294 -51.05 12.51 2.56
CA THR A 294 -51.82 11.88 3.64
C THR A 294 -50.94 11.37 4.79
N GLU A 295 -49.66 11.11 4.56
CA GLU A 295 -48.80 10.51 5.56
C GLU A 295 -47.32 10.93 5.45
N THR A 296 -46.60 10.78 6.54
CA THR A 296 -45.15 10.95 6.58
C THR A 296 -44.51 9.69 7.17
N LEU A 297 -43.76 8.99 6.35
CA LEU A 297 -43.08 7.74 6.73
C LEU A 297 -41.66 8.00 7.23
N GLN A 298 -41.28 7.27 8.27
CA GLN A 298 -39.94 7.23 8.78
C GLN A 298 -39.17 6.04 8.20
N PRO A 299 -37.87 6.18 7.96
CA PRO A 299 -37.07 5.07 7.45
C PRO A 299 -36.81 4.00 8.52
N ARG A 300 -36.72 2.75 8.08
CA ARG A 300 -36.06 1.68 8.84
C ARG A 300 -34.56 1.74 8.56
N LEU A 301 -33.76 1.59 9.60
CA LEU A 301 -32.31 1.63 9.54
C LEU A 301 -31.76 0.21 9.68
N ASP A 302 -30.82 -0.17 8.85
CA ASP A 302 -30.13 -1.45 8.97
C ASP A 302 -29.40 -1.54 10.32
N GLY A 303 -29.51 -2.72 10.96
CA GLY A 303 -28.86 -2.95 12.28
C GLY A 303 -29.81 -3.03 13.47
N GLY A 304 -31.13 -3.15 13.24
CA GLY A 304 -32.12 -3.38 14.32
C GLY A 304 -32.57 -2.10 15.04
N ALA A 305 -33.84 -2.05 15.36
CA ALA A 305 -34.53 -0.87 15.90
C ALA A 305 -34.25 -0.59 17.39
N GLU A 306 -33.50 -1.44 18.09
CA GLU A 306 -33.44 -1.38 19.54
C GLU A 306 -32.01 -1.52 20.08
N GLY A 307 -31.33 -0.36 20.19
CA GLY A 307 -30.09 -0.25 20.95
C GLY A 307 -29.63 1.20 21.04
N PRO A 308 -29.10 1.66 22.18
CA PRO A 308 -28.70 3.04 22.40
C PRO A 308 -27.31 3.32 21.80
N GLN A 309 -27.13 3.08 20.50
CA GLN A 309 -25.91 3.50 19.79
C GLN A 309 -26.20 4.76 18.98
N ALA A 310 -26.25 5.90 19.69
CA ALA A 310 -26.42 7.21 19.08
C ALA A 310 -25.35 7.52 18.01
N ASP A 311 -24.18 6.90 18.13
CA ASP A 311 -23.01 7.07 17.25
C ASP A 311 -22.89 6.01 16.15
N ALA A 312 -23.90 5.12 15.99
CA ALA A 312 -23.91 4.13 14.94
C ALA A 312 -23.95 4.78 13.56
N LEU A 313 -23.22 4.18 12.63
CA LEU A 313 -23.16 4.59 11.23
C LEU A 313 -24.02 3.65 10.38
N VAL A 314 -24.67 4.17 9.35
CA VAL A 314 -25.50 3.40 8.42
C VAL A 314 -25.12 3.72 6.96
N ASN A 315 -25.21 2.73 6.10
CA ASN A 315 -24.92 2.86 4.66
C ASN A 315 -26.19 2.91 3.81
N SER A 316 -27.35 2.63 4.40
CA SER A 316 -28.63 2.73 3.69
C SER A 316 -29.79 2.94 4.65
N VAL A 317 -30.91 3.40 4.12
CA VAL A 317 -32.19 3.44 4.80
C VAL A 317 -33.26 2.84 3.89
N GLN A 318 -34.29 2.22 4.49
CA GLN A 318 -35.41 1.62 3.78
C GLN A 318 -36.74 2.15 4.29
N PHE A 319 -37.70 2.38 3.39
CA PHE A 319 -39.08 2.62 3.73
C PHE A 319 -39.85 1.33 3.54
N ALA A 320 -40.44 0.85 4.63
CA ALA A 320 -41.08 -0.47 4.63
C ALA A 320 -42.33 -0.53 3.75
N ALA A 321 -42.51 -1.66 3.08
CA ALA A 321 -43.75 -2.01 2.43
C ALA A 321 -44.79 -2.58 3.45
N PRO A 322 -46.11 -2.57 3.11
CA PRO A 322 -46.69 -2.01 1.90
C PRO A 322 -46.84 -0.49 1.94
N LEU A 323 -46.69 0.16 0.80
CA LEU A 323 -46.91 1.59 0.60
C LEU A 323 -48.28 1.84 -0.06
N ALA A 324 -48.75 3.08 0.00
CA ALA A 324 -49.98 3.46 -0.68
C ALA A 324 -49.86 3.25 -2.19
N GLU A 325 -50.92 2.71 -2.80
CA GLU A 325 -51.00 2.47 -4.23
C GLU A 325 -51.25 3.73 -5.03
N ASN A 326 -50.67 3.84 -6.23
CA ASN A 326 -50.88 4.96 -7.15
C ASN A 326 -50.65 6.32 -6.48
N ALA A 327 -49.72 6.37 -5.54
CA ALA A 327 -49.44 7.52 -4.71
C ALA A 327 -48.15 8.23 -5.15
N ALA A 328 -48.17 9.57 -4.96
CA ALA A 328 -46.97 10.39 -5.14
C ALA A 328 -46.35 10.69 -3.77
N PHE A 329 -45.05 10.42 -3.69
CA PHE A 329 -44.22 10.67 -2.52
C PHE A 329 -43.14 11.69 -2.83
N THR A 330 -42.66 12.34 -1.78
CA THR A 330 -41.50 13.23 -1.80
C THR A 330 -40.49 12.72 -0.76
N LEU A 331 -39.30 12.32 -1.20
CA LEU A 331 -38.21 11.91 -0.33
C LEU A 331 -37.38 13.15 0.06
N GLU A 332 -37.42 13.51 1.33
CA GLU A 332 -36.74 14.70 1.87
C GLU A 332 -35.55 14.29 2.76
N LEU A 333 -34.42 14.94 2.55
CA LEU A 333 -33.26 14.86 3.43
C LEU A 333 -33.26 15.97 4.47
N PRO A 334 -32.72 15.74 5.68
CA PRO A 334 -32.57 16.81 6.66
C PRO A 334 -31.57 17.88 6.19
N LYS A 335 -31.74 19.11 6.70
CA LYS A 335 -30.76 20.18 6.44
C LYS A 335 -29.37 19.75 6.89
N ASN A 336 -28.34 20.14 6.13
CA ASN A 336 -26.94 19.80 6.37
C ASN A 336 -26.66 18.29 6.41
N PHE A 337 -27.29 17.52 5.53
CA PHE A 337 -27.04 16.11 5.39
C PHE A 337 -25.57 15.86 4.99
N LYS A 338 -24.85 15.13 5.84
CA LYS A 338 -23.40 14.87 5.70
C LYS A 338 -23.08 13.42 6.06
N ASP A 339 -22.01 12.92 5.48
CA ASP A 339 -21.46 11.62 5.92
C ASP A 339 -20.71 11.74 7.27
N ALA A 340 -20.21 10.60 7.77
CA ALA A 340 -19.47 10.52 9.02
C ALA A 340 -18.15 11.32 9.01
N SER A 341 -17.60 11.61 7.83
CA SER A 341 -16.41 12.46 7.66
C SER A 341 -16.75 13.94 7.47
N GLY A 342 -18.02 14.32 7.60
CA GLY A 342 -18.48 15.71 7.48
C GLY A 342 -18.59 16.21 6.03
N ARG A 343 -18.49 15.34 5.01
CA ARG A 343 -18.64 15.72 3.61
C ARG A 343 -20.10 15.97 3.28
N THR A 344 -20.35 17.01 2.51
CA THR A 344 -21.68 17.36 1.99
C THR A 344 -22.06 16.44 0.84
N LEU A 345 -23.35 16.20 0.68
CA LEU A 345 -23.89 15.40 -0.41
C LEU A 345 -23.68 16.10 -1.76
N ARG A 346 -23.01 15.45 -2.70
CA ARG A 346 -22.74 16.01 -4.03
C ARG A 346 -24.00 16.20 -4.86
N ASN A 347 -24.92 15.25 -4.78
CA ASN A 347 -26.17 15.27 -5.52
C ASN A 347 -27.35 15.74 -4.68
N ALA A 348 -27.10 16.69 -3.77
CA ALA A 348 -28.13 17.29 -2.93
C ALA A 348 -29.27 17.94 -3.74
N ASP A 349 -28.97 18.47 -4.91
CA ASP A 349 -29.92 19.12 -5.82
C ASP A 349 -30.98 18.14 -6.38
N ASN A 350 -30.74 16.83 -6.29
CA ASN A 350 -31.74 15.80 -6.64
C ASN A 350 -32.83 15.66 -5.56
N PHE A 351 -32.65 16.31 -4.41
CA PHE A 351 -33.59 16.25 -3.31
C PHE A 351 -34.21 17.63 -3.05
N PRO A 352 -35.52 17.69 -2.73
CA PRO A 352 -36.45 16.59 -2.50
C PRO A 352 -36.75 15.78 -3.78
N LEU A 353 -36.62 14.43 -3.70
CA LEU A 353 -36.86 13.55 -4.81
C LEU A 353 -38.31 13.11 -4.91
N LYS A 354 -38.91 13.28 -6.07
CA LYS A 354 -40.29 12.82 -6.33
C LYS A 354 -40.26 11.33 -6.66
N VAL A 355 -41.08 10.55 -5.97
CA VAL A 355 -41.20 9.09 -6.13
C VAL A 355 -42.70 8.76 -6.32
N ALA A 356 -43.00 7.91 -7.26
CA ALA A 356 -44.37 7.42 -7.47
C ALA A 356 -44.44 5.91 -7.26
N THR A 357 -45.50 5.45 -6.62
CA THR A 357 -45.89 4.05 -6.56
C THR A 357 -46.94 3.71 -7.60
N GLY A 358 -46.89 2.53 -8.14
CA GLY A 358 -47.94 1.98 -9.02
C GLY A 358 -49.06 1.28 -8.25
N GLY A 359 -49.91 0.58 -8.96
CA GLY A 359 -50.89 -0.33 -8.37
C GLY A 359 -50.22 -1.59 -7.78
N MET A 360 -50.93 -2.30 -6.93
CA MET A 360 -50.47 -3.61 -6.49
C MET A 360 -50.38 -4.55 -7.69
N PRO A 361 -49.29 -5.33 -7.85
CA PRO A 361 -49.20 -6.26 -8.95
C PRO A 361 -50.30 -7.34 -8.87
N PRO A 362 -50.76 -7.87 -10.03
CA PRO A 362 -51.70 -8.97 -10.05
C PRO A 362 -51.10 -10.20 -9.38
N LEU A 363 -51.88 -10.88 -8.60
CA LEU A 363 -51.49 -12.10 -7.90
C LEU A 363 -52.46 -13.20 -8.20
N ALA A 364 -51.95 -14.32 -8.71
CA ALA A 364 -52.66 -15.59 -8.73
C ALA A 364 -51.83 -16.63 -7.96
N LYS A 365 -52.33 -17.10 -6.83
CA LYS A 365 -51.62 -18.04 -5.95
C LYS A 365 -52.50 -19.26 -5.70
N PHE A 366 -52.00 -20.44 -5.99
CA PHE A 366 -52.60 -21.70 -5.55
C PHE A 366 -52.34 -21.90 -4.05
N ALA A 367 -53.30 -22.52 -3.34
CA ALA A 367 -53.20 -22.82 -1.93
C ALA A 367 -52.07 -23.83 -1.60
N ALA A 368 -51.72 -24.67 -2.59
CA ALA A 368 -50.60 -25.62 -2.48
C ALA A 368 -49.38 -25.13 -3.28
N ALA A 369 -48.20 -25.47 -2.82
CA ALA A 369 -46.96 -25.30 -3.60
C ALA A 369 -47.03 -26.18 -4.87
N PRO A 370 -46.14 -25.93 -5.89
CA PRO A 370 -46.28 -26.60 -7.21
C PRO A 370 -46.31 -28.15 -7.18
N PHE A 371 -46.03 -28.76 -6.04
CA PHE A 371 -46.10 -30.21 -5.80
C PHE A 371 -46.89 -30.55 -4.54
N GLY A 372 -47.98 -29.85 -4.28
CA GLY A 372 -48.85 -30.13 -3.12
C GLY A 372 -49.87 -31.21 -3.37
N VAL A 373 -50.21 -31.97 -2.34
CA VAL A 373 -51.34 -32.90 -2.33
C VAL A 373 -52.63 -32.11 -2.06
N VAL A 374 -53.61 -32.20 -2.94
CA VAL A 374 -54.94 -31.63 -2.71
C VAL A 374 -55.84 -32.73 -2.20
N GLU A 375 -56.25 -32.65 -0.94
CA GLU A 375 -57.15 -33.63 -0.35
C GLU A 375 -58.59 -33.48 -0.88
N ARG A 376 -59.27 -34.58 -1.05
CA ARG A 376 -60.66 -34.64 -1.40
C ARG A 376 -61.49 -34.68 -0.11
N PHE A 377 -62.21 -33.64 0.20
CA PHE A 377 -62.98 -33.51 1.43
C PHE A 377 -64.36 -34.22 1.40
N ALA A 378 -64.60 -35.11 0.48
CA ALA A 378 -65.90 -35.81 0.39
C ALA A 378 -65.73 -37.32 0.55
N GLU A 379 -66.41 -37.89 1.53
CA GLU A 379 -66.60 -39.29 1.70
C GLU A 379 -67.91 -39.75 0.98
N GLY A 380 -67.88 -40.78 0.14
CA GLY A 380 -69.05 -41.29 -0.59
C GLY A 380 -68.72 -42.11 -1.84
N PRO A 381 -69.67 -42.76 -2.46
CA PRO A 381 -69.48 -43.49 -3.74
C PRO A 381 -68.91 -42.56 -4.82
N ALA A 382 -68.11 -43.11 -5.73
CA ALA A 382 -67.34 -42.32 -6.69
C ALA A 382 -68.22 -41.49 -7.67
N ALA A 383 -69.47 -41.89 -7.89
CA ALA A 383 -70.42 -41.18 -8.77
C ALA A 383 -71.02 -39.90 -8.18
N ASP A 384 -71.04 -39.80 -6.85
CA ASP A 384 -71.65 -38.63 -6.12
C ASP A 384 -70.64 -37.74 -5.47
N LYS A 385 -69.39 -37.94 -5.74
CA LYS A 385 -68.31 -37.11 -5.10
C LYS A 385 -68.18 -35.80 -5.85
N PRO A 386 -68.20 -34.62 -5.07
CA PRO A 386 -67.88 -33.33 -5.67
C PRO A 386 -66.48 -33.36 -6.22
N PRO A 387 -66.15 -32.61 -7.28
CA PRO A 387 -64.84 -32.53 -7.82
C PRO A 387 -63.91 -31.91 -6.73
N ALA A 388 -62.67 -32.36 -6.70
CA ALA A 388 -61.65 -31.72 -5.83
C ALA A 388 -61.49 -30.25 -6.22
N LEU A 389 -61.69 -29.36 -5.25
CA LEU A 389 -61.54 -27.93 -5.47
C LEU A 389 -60.15 -27.48 -5.10
N LEU A 390 -59.46 -26.85 -6.04
CA LEU A 390 -58.17 -26.22 -5.78
C LEU A 390 -58.39 -24.73 -5.52
N PRO A 391 -58.28 -24.25 -4.26
CA PRO A 391 -58.48 -22.84 -3.97
C PRO A 391 -57.36 -22.03 -4.60
N VAL A 392 -57.73 -20.95 -5.29
CA VAL A 392 -56.85 -20.00 -5.92
C VAL A 392 -57.11 -18.62 -5.30
N THR A 393 -56.09 -18.00 -4.74
CA THR A 393 -56.18 -16.61 -4.30
C THR A 393 -55.85 -15.70 -5.46
N LEU A 394 -56.80 -14.86 -5.84
CA LEU A 394 -56.65 -13.84 -6.87
C LEU A 394 -56.66 -12.46 -6.22
N ARG A 395 -55.77 -11.55 -6.63
CA ARG A 395 -55.70 -10.17 -6.21
C ARG A 395 -55.38 -9.29 -7.41
N ASN A 396 -56.05 -8.16 -7.55
CA ASN A 396 -55.78 -7.16 -8.60
C ASN A 396 -55.73 -7.74 -10.02
N VAL A 397 -56.60 -8.71 -10.29
CA VAL A 397 -56.79 -9.29 -11.63
C VAL A 397 -58.03 -8.70 -12.27
N GLU A 398 -58.09 -8.66 -13.60
CA GLU A 398 -59.23 -8.16 -14.34
C GLU A 398 -60.49 -8.98 -14.03
N ALA A 399 -61.67 -8.31 -14.01
CA ALA A 399 -62.97 -8.96 -13.70
C ALA A 399 -63.34 -10.07 -14.70
N ALA A 400 -62.85 -10.01 -15.92
CA ALA A 400 -63.10 -11.00 -16.98
C ALA A 400 -61.89 -11.95 -17.18
N LEU A 401 -61.57 -12.74 -16.16
CA LEU A 401 -60.47 -13.71 -16.24
C LEU A 401 -60.86 -14.91 -17.13
N ARG A 402 -60.06 -15.18 -18.16
CA ARG A 402 -60.18 -16.44 -18.91
C ARG A 402 -59.31 -17.49 -18.23
N VAL A 403 -59.95 -18.51 -17.66
CA VAL A 403 -59.28 -19.67 -17.07
C VAL A 403 -59.31 -20.80 -18.08
N GLN A 404 -58.16 -21.33 -18.47
CA GLN A 404 -58.02 -22.49 -19.32
C GLN A 404 -57.40 -23.64 -18.51
N GLY A 405 -58.17 -24.67 -18.26
CA GLY A 405 -57.67 -25.90 -17.65
C GLY A 405 -57.09 -26.81 -18.72
N LEU A 406 -55.86 -27.22 -18.62
CA LEU A 406 -55.24 -28.26 -19.42
C LEU A 406 -55.26 -29.56 -18.63
N GLN A 407 -55.93 -30.57 -19.13
CA GLN A 407 -55.78 -31.93 -18.61
C GLN A 407 -54.67 -32.62 -19.40
N PRO A 408 -53.56 -32.99 -18.74
CA PRO A 408 -52.53 -33.82 -19.41
C PRO A 408 -53.22 -35.15 -19.80
N GLY A 409 -53.15 -35.47 -21.09
CA GLY A 409 -53.61 -36.77 -21.56
C GLY A 409 -52.85 -37.90 -20.85
N ALA A 410 -53.58 -38.94 -20.44
CA ALA A 410 -52.91 -40.15 -20.03
C ALA A 410 -52.21 -40.73 -21.28
N GLN A 411 -50.88 -40.85 -21.24
CA GLN A 411 -50.11 -41.67 -22.18
C GLN A 411 -50.19 -43.11 -21.75
#